data_6ffa9bfe74b48fac8645e8e5104c97ba
#
_entry.id   6ffa9bfe74b48fac8645e8e5104c97ba
#
_cell.length_a   1.000
_cell.length_b   1.000
_cell.length_c   1.000
_cell.angle_alpha   90.00
_cell.angle_beta   90.00
_cell.angle_gamma   90.00
#
_symmetry.space_group_name_H-M   'P 1'
#
loop_
_entity.id
_entity.type
_entity.pdbx_description
1 polymer ?
#
loop_
_entity_poly.entity_id
_entity_poly.type
_entity_poly.pdbx_seq_one_letter_code
_entity_poly.pdbx_strand_id
1 'polypeptide(L)'
;MSRTLSELSPGTIVWCNTTLSGSDAATPFIVMGVSQQGNSVLIMPQYVYETHRMEPQNVVDTYNNSDMDTYLTSTDATGYRMKYLPEAFRNILVSTTIEAYVISSDTTITMSRDIFLASETEVVASGAAHAEGISFLSALKTATSETNDNNARKAYNTAGNAQFWWLRSPDSTSQFRCVGNGGSVIGSNATYGYSVRPLYSVAPATLVSDAGAETIYLFPDEATPYRELDVEIGMGESAKRPKKARVVTTITKATEFSIKATNNYGDANPVWETVAADDVVTFTNTTKTTGNWELGVKIYAKSQDKAEATEPAMIVEVDD
;
A
#
# COMPACT_ATOMS: atom_id res chain seq x y z
N MET A 1 12.26 13.43 2.61
CA MET A 1 12.17 12.81 3.96
C MET A 1 11.18 11.66 3.83
N SER A 2 11.55 10.47 4.29
CA SER A 2 10.60 9.36 4.36
C SER A 2 9.49 9.74 5.34
N ARG A 3 8.24 9.56 4.94
CA ARG A 3 7.07 9.77 5.81
C ARG A 3 6.62 8.43 6.36
N THR A 4 5.97 8.49 7.50
CA THR A 4 5.33 7.32 8.10
C THR A 4 3.83 7.35 7.86
N LEU A 5 3.20 6.18 7.96
CA LEU A 5 1.76 6.04 7.79
C LEU A 5 0.98 6.90 8.81
N SER A 6 1.52 7.08 10.03
CA SER A 6 0.91 7.90 11.08
C SER A 6 0.85 9.41 10.76
N GLU A 7 1.62 9.88 9.78
CA GLU A 7 1.62 11.29 9.36
C GLU A 7 0.55 11.58 8.29
N LEU A 8 -0.16 10.56 7.83
CA LEU A 8 -1.21 10.73 6.82
C LEU A 8 -2.56 11.03 7.48
N SER A 9 -3.30 11.96 6.88
CA SER A 9 -4.65 12.29 7.33
C SER A 9 -5.65 11.19 6.97
N PRO A 10 -6.70 10.98 7.78
CA PRO A 10 -7.81 10.12 7.41
C PRO A 10 -8.42 10.53 6.05
N GLY A 11 -8.79 9.54 5.25
CA GLY A 11 -9.25 9.73 3.87
C GLY A 11 -8.14 9.68 2.81
N THR A 12 -6.87 9.74 3.21
CA THR A 12 -5.74 9.56 2.27
C THR A 12 -5.75 8.15 1.68
N ILE A 13 -5.54 8.05 0.36
CA ILE A 13 -5.41 6.76 -0.32
C ILE A 13 -3.93 6.36 -0.36
N VAL A 14 -3.66 5.15 0.12
CA VAL A 14 -2.35 4.50 0.03
C VAL A 14 -2.47 3.21 -0.78
N TRP A 15 -1.44 2.89 -1.54
CA TRP A 15 -1.40 1.71 -2.40
C TRP A 15 -0.42 0.69 -1.85
N CYS A 16 -0.81 -0.58 -1.84
CA CYS A 16 0.06 -1.67 -1.42
C CYS A 16 -0.19 -2.90 -2.28
N ASN A 17 0.87 -3.65 -2.59
CA ASN A 17 0.74 -4.90 -3.32
C ASN A 17 0.02 -5.95 -2.45
N THR A 18 -1.07 -6.48 -2.98
CA THR A 18 -1.84 -7.59 -2.39
C THR A 18 -2.42 -8.45 -3.51
N THR A 19 -2.95 -9.61 -3.17
CA THR A 19 -3.67 -10.46 -4.13
C THR A 19 -5.19 -10.27 -4.08
N LEU A 20 -5.68 -9.20 -3.43
CA LEU A 20 -7.11 -8.89 -3.32
C LEU A 20 -7.80 -8.73 -4.67
N SER A 21 -7.13 -8.15 -5.65
CA SER A 21 -7.67 -7.98 -7.01
C SER A 21 -7.57 -9.23 -7.89
N GLY A 22 -7.08 -10.36 -7.35
CA GLY A 22 -6.85 -11.60 -8.10
C GLY A 22 -5.52 -11.65 -8.86
N SER A 23 -4.70 -10.62 -8.75
CA SER A 23 -3.34 -10.53 -9.30
C SER A 23 -2.45 -9.79 -8.28
N ASP A 24 -1.15 -10.02 -8.34
CA ASP A 24 -0.16 -9.25 -7.56
C ASP A 24 -0.11 -7.81 -8.11
N ALA A 25 -1.10 -7.01 -7.73
CA ALA A 25 -1.23 -5.63 -8.17
C ALA A 25 -1.39 -4.70 -6.96
N ALA A 26 -1.00 -3.45 -7.14
CA ALA A 26 -1.21 -2.45 -6.12
C ALA A 26 -2.70 -2.25 -5.87
N THR A 27 -3.11 -2.47 -4.63
CA THR A 27 -4.49 -2.32 -4.15
C THR A 27 -4.61 -1.02 -3.36
N PRO A 28 -5.63 -0.19 -3.61
CA PRO A 28 -5.83 1.04 -2.87
C PRO A 28 -6.51 0.79 -1.53
N PHE A 29 -5.97 1.42 -0.48
CA PHE A 29 -6.51 1.44 0.87
C PHE A 29 -6.76 2.88 1.31
N ILE A 30 -7.78 3.09 2.10
CA ILE A 30 -8.12 4.38 2.72
C ILE A 30 -7.53 4.39 4.13
N VAL A 31 -6.77 5.41 4.48
CA VAL A 31 -6.36 5.67 5.87
C VAL A 31 -7.60 6.08 6.65
N MET A 32 -7.94 5.32 7.69
CA MET A 32 -9.16 5.51 8.49
C MET A 32 -8.91 6.33 9.76
N GLY A 33 -7.68 6.41 10.22
CA GLY A 33 -7.24 7.09 11.43
C GLY A 33 -6.43 6.17 12.34
N VAL A 34 -6.25 6.58 13.59
CA VAL A 34 -5.55 5.78 14.61
C VAL A 34 -6.51 4.87 15.35
N SER A 35 -6.01 3.74 15.84
CA SER A 35 -6.76 2.82 16.69
C SER A 35 -7.11 3.45 18.05
N GLN A 36 -8.05 2.83 18.77
CA GLN A 36 -8.51 3.30 20.08
C GLN A 36 -7.36 3.47 21.08
N GLN A 37 -6.35 2.60 21.05
CA GLN A 37 -5.18 2.68 21.92
C GLN A 37 -4.11 3.63 21.39
N GLY A 38 -4.26 4.17 20.18
CA GLY A 38 -3.25 5.02 19.54
C GLY A 38 -1.97 4.28 19.11
N ASN A 39 -1.97 2.94 19.18
CA ASN A 39 -0.80 2.10 18.90
C ASN A 39 -0.69 1.64 17.43
N SER A 40 -1.66 1.94 16.62
CA SER A 40 -1.70 1.58 15.20
C SER A 40 -2.47 2.59 14.36
N VAL A 41 -2.24 2.55 13.05
CA VAL A 41 -3.05 3.24 12.04
C VAL A 41 -3.99 2.21 11.40
N LEU A 42 -5.26 2.56 11.33
CA LEU A 42 -6.27 1.73 10.68
C LEU A 42 -6.35 2.09 9.21
N ILE A 43 -6.28 1.09 8.34
CA ILE A 43 -6.53 1.22 6.91
C ILE A 43 -7.63 0.25 6.46
N MET A 44 -8.36 0.60 5.40
CA MET A 44 -9.48 -0.17 4.88
C MET A 44 -9.39 -0.24 3.36
N PRO A 45 -9.69 -1.36 2.68
CA PRO A 45 -9.69 -1.41 1.22
C PRO A 45 -10.69 -0.38 0.64
N GLN A 46 -10.28 0.33 -0.40
CA GLN A 46 -11.16 1.26 -1.10
C GLN A 46 -12.31 0.53 -1.79
N TYR A 47 -12.00 -0.62 -2.38
CA TYR A 47 -12.97 -1.51 -3.05
C TYR A 47 -13.20 -2.78 -2.24
N VAL A 48 -14.28 -3.48 -2.54
CA VAL A 48 -14.56 -4.81 -2.01
C VAL A 48 -14.23 -5.86 -3.08
N TYR A 49 -13.60 -6.95 -2.66
CA TYR A 49 -13.03 -7.95 -3.57
C TYR A 49 -13.56 -9.36 -3.30
N GLU A 50 -14.10 -9.61 -2.12
CA GLU A 50 -14.50 -10.92 -1.65
C GLU A 50 -15.84 -10.85 -0.94
N THR A 51 -16.60 -11.94 -0.96
CA THR A 51 -17.83 -12.11 -0.17
C THR A 51 -17.67 -13.27 0.79
N HIS A 52 -18.19 -13.11 2.00
CA HIS A 52 -18.22 -14.17 3.00
C HIS A 52 -19.46 -13.99 3.89
N ARG A 53 -19.94 -15.06 4.51
CA ARG A 53 -21.02 -15.01 5.49
C ARG A 53 -20.46 -14.66 6.87
N MET A 54 -21.30 -14.14 7.76
CA MET A 54 -20.90 -13.92 9.14
C MET A 54 -20.94 -15.22 9.95
N GLU A 55 -21.96 -16.06 9.72
CA GLU A 55 -22.15 -17.35 10.36
C GLU A 55 -22.70 -18.39 9.39
N PRO A 56 -22.32 -19.68 9.54
CA PRO A 56 -22.84 -20.75 8.69
C PRO A 56 -24.31 -21.10 9.00
N GLN A 57 -24.77 -20.75 10.18
CA GLN A 57 -26.13 -20.91 10.66
C GLN A 57 -26.66 -19.56 11.15
N ASN A 58 -27.97 -19.45 11.22
CA ASN A 58 -28.63 -18.21 11.66
C ASN A 58 -28.68 -18.11 13.19
N VAL A 59 -27.54 -18.29 13.85
CA VAL A 59 -27.37 -18.19 15.30
C VAL A 59 -26.24 -17.20 15.56
N VAL A 60 -26.59 -16.06 16.12
CA VAL A 60 -25.68 -14.96 16.39
C VAL A 60 -25.67 -14.66 17.89
N ASP A 61 -24.51 -14.51 18.46
CA ASP A 61 -24.32 -14.00 19.82
C ASP A 61 -23.31 -12.82 19.84
N THR A 62 -22.16 -13.00 19.20
CA THR A 62 -21.10 -12.00 19.12
C THR A 62 -20.26 -12.19 17.88
N TYR A 63 -19.48 -11.17 17.52
CA TYR A 63 -18.47 -11.27 16.46
C TYR A 63 -17.32 -12.21 16.85
N ASN A 64 -16.96 -12.25 18.13
CA ASN A 64 -15.83 -13.06 18.62
C ASN A 64 -16.02 -14.56 18.29
N ASN A 65 -15.07 -15.13 17.56
CA ASN A 65 -15.11 -16.50 17.05
C ASN A 65 -16.25 -16.82 16.06
N SER A 66 -16.88 -15.79 15.48
CA SER A 66 -17.77 -16.00 14.34
C SER A 66 -17.03 -16.64 13.15
N ASP A 67 -17.78 -17.20 12.18
CA ASP A 67 -17.16 -17.72 10.94
C ASP A 67 -16.34 -16.64 10.23
N MET A 68 -16.84 -15.40 10.21
CA MET A 68 -16.13 -14.24 9.63
C MET A 68 -14.86 -13.88 10.41
N ASP A 69 -14.90 -13.80 11.75
CA ASP A 69 -13.73 -13.50 12.58
C ASP A 69 -12.65 -14.57 12.39
N THR A 70 -13.05 -15.84 12.39
CA THR A 70 -12.18 -16.97 12.12
C THR A 70 -11.58 -16.90 10.70
N TYR A 71 -12.39 -16.59 9.70
CA TYR A 71 -11.96 -16.44 8.32
C TYR A 71 -10.92 -15.33 8.14
N LEU A 72 -11.14 -14.17 8.76
CA LEU A 72 -10.23 -13.02 8.68
C LEU A 72 -8.87 -13.28 9.33
N THR A 73 -8.87 -13.96 10.48
CA THR A 73 -7.68 -14.15 11.34
C THR A 73 -6.94 -15.46 11.10
N SER A 74 -7.54 -16.40 10.34
CA SER A 74 -6.96 -17.72 10.09
C SER A 74 -5.57 -17.64 9.48
N THR A 75 -4.68 -18.50 9.99
CA THR A 75 -3.35 -18.75 9.43
C THR A 75 -3.34 -19.85 8.38
N ASP A 76 -4.47 -20.47 8.10
CA ASP A 76 -4.61 -21.47 7.03
C ASP A 76 -4.62 -20.80 5.66
N ALA A 77 -4.13 -21.51 4.64
CA ALA A 77 -4.03 -20.99 3.28
C ALA A 77 -5.37 -20.54 2.66
N THR A 78 -6.50 -21.04 3.18
CA THR A 78 -7.86 -20.69 2.74
C THR A 78 -8.45 -19.51 3.49
N GLY A 79 -7.83 -19.09 4.61
CA GLY A 79 -8.26 -17.92 5.37
C GLY A 79 -7.89 -16.62 4.65
N TYR A 80 -8.67 -15.58 4.91
CA TYR A 80 -8.51 -14.26 4.27
C TYR A 80 -7.07 -13.73 4.35
N ARG A 81 -6.51 -13.76 5.56
CA ARG A 81 -5.16 -13.28 5.86
C ARG A 81 -4.09 -13.91 4.96
N MET A 82 -4.14 -15.23 4.80
CA MET A 82 -3.13 -15.97 4.04
C MET A 82 -3.41 -15.94 2.54
N LYS A 83 -4.69 -15.90 2.17
CA LYS A 83 -5.13 -15.88 0.77
C LYS A 83 -4.81 -14.56 0.06
N TYR A 84 -4.93 -13.42 0.76
CA TYR A 84 -4.90 -12.12 0.11
C TYR A 84 -3.73 -11.22 0.52
N LEU A 85 -3.10 -11.47 1.67
CA LEU A 85 -2.05 -10.61 2.17
C LEU A 85 -0.67 -11.27 2.01
N PRO A 86 0.24 -10.69 1.22
CA PRO A 86 1.62 -11.17 1.14
C PRO A 86 2.31 -11.06 2.50
N GLU A 87 3.38 -11.82 2.69
CA GLU A 87 4.12 -11.88 3.95
C GLU A 87 4.56 -10.48 4.42
N ALA A 88 5.10 -9.68 3.52
CA ALA A 88 5.53 -8.32 3.82
C ALA A 88 4.38 -7.49 4.43
N PHE A 89 3.16 -7.56 3.86
CA PHE A 89 2.00 -6.87 4.42
C PHE A 89 1.61 -7.43 5.80
N ARG A 90 1.67 -8.75 5.97
CA ARG A 90 1.36 -9.37 7.27
C ARG A 90 2.34 -8.95 8.38
N ASN A 91 3.60 -8.70 8.04
CA ASN A 91 4.66 -8.31 8.98
C ASN A 91 4.49 -6.91 9.55
N ILE A 92 3.76 -6.02 8.88
CA ILE A 92 3.45 -4.68 9.40
C ILE A 92 2.16 -4.62 10.21
N LEU A 93 1.39 -5.71 10.24
CA LEU A 93 0.17 -5.76 11.06
C LEU A 93 0.53 -5.83 12.55
N VAL A 94 -0.16 -5.05 13.34
CA VAL A 94 -0.01 -5.02 14.80
C VAL A 94 -1.37 -5.22 15.45
N SER A 95 -1.42 -6.01 16.52
CA SER A 95 -2.67 -6.21 17.24
C SER A 95 -3.10 -4.94 17.95
N THR A 96 -4.40 -4.64 17.86
CA THR A 96 -5.07 -3.59 18.62
C THR A 96 -6.26 -4.19 19.37
N THR A 97 -6.67 -3.57 20.46
CA THR A 97 -7.87 -3.97 21.20
C THR A 97 -9.10 -3.40 20.47
N ILE A 98 -10.07 -4.25 20.22
CA ILE A 98 -11.38 -3.88 19.72
C ILE A 98 -12.46 -4.37 20.68
N GLU A 99 -13.63 -3.79 20.59
CA GLU A 99 -14.79 -4.19 21.35
C GLU A 99 -15.82 -4.89 20.45
N ALA A 100 -16.48 -5.90 20.99
CA ALA A 100 -17.56 -6.62 20.36
C ALA A 100 -18.72 -6.81 21.36
N TYR A 101 -19.93 -6.52 20.92
CA TYR A 101 -21.13 -6.72 21.73
C TYR A 101 -21.52 -8.21 21.77
N VAL A 102 -22.08 -8.64 22.93
CA VAL A 102 -22.54 -9.98 23.18
C VAL A 102 -24.03 -9.91 23.54
N ILE A 103 -24.87 -10.49 22.69
CA ILE A 103 -26.34 -10.42 22.82
C ILE A 103 -26.80 -11.12 24.08
N SER A 104 -26.30 -12.33 24.36
CA SER A 104 -26.76 -13.18 25.48
C SER A 104 -26.51 -12.57 26.84
N SER A 105 -25.50 -11.70 26.99
CA SER A 105 -25.16 -11.05 28.26
C SER A 105 -25.44 -9.56 28.27
N ASP A 106 -25.88 -8.97 27.16
CA ASP A 106 -26.09 -7.52 27.04
C ASP A 106 -24.85 -6.70 27.47
N THR A 107 -23.67 -7.15 27.08
CA THR A 107 -22.38 -6.54 27.46
C THR A 107 -21.45 -6.46 26.27
N THR A 108 -20.38 -5.68 26.44
CA THR A 108 -19.28 -5.62 25.49
C THR A 108 -18.08 -6.39 26.03
N ILE A 109 -17.44 -7.15 25.17
CA ILE A 109 -16.15 -7.82 25.45
C ILE A 109 -15.04 -7.16 24.66
N THR A 110 -13.81 -7.26 25.18
CA THR A 110 -12.61 -6.81 24.46
C THR A 110 -11.90 -8.00 23.84
N MET A 111 -11.35 -7.79 22.65
CA MET A 111 -10.58 -8.79 21.91
C MET A 111 -9.41 -8.14 21.19
N SER A 112 -8.33 -8.89 21.01
CA SER A 112 -7.12 -8.41 20.31
C SER A 112 -7.13 -8.90 18.88
N ARG A 113 -7.11 -7.98 17.90
CA ARG A 113 -7.13 -8.29 16.46
C ARG A 113 -6.24 -7.33 15.69
N ASP A 114 -5.66 -7.82 14.61
CA ASP A 114 -4.93 -7.03 13.63
C ASP A 114 -5.69 -6.88 12.30
N ILE A 115 -6.67 -7.76 12.07
CA ILE A 115 -7.63 -7.70 10.96
C ILE A 115 -9.02 -7.94 11.55
N PHE A 116 -9.97 -7.04 11.29
CA PHE A 116 -11.33 -7.12 11.84
C PHE A 116 -12.32 -6.27 11.05
N LEU A 117 -13.61 -6.50 11.19
CA LEU A 117 -14.63 -5.64 10.62
C LEU A 117 -14.86 -4.39 11.47
N ALA A 118 -15.27 -3.29 10.84
CA ALA A 118 -15.74 -2.12 11.58
C ALA A 118 -17.03 -2.45 12.35
N SER A 119 -17.26 -1.78 13.50
CA SER A 119 -18.54 -1.83 14.22
C SER A 119 -19.53 -0.80 13.69
N GLU A 120 -20.79 -0.90 14.11
CA GLU A 120 -21.80 0.13 13.85
C GLU A 120 -21.35 1.48 14.43
N THR A 121 -20.88 1.51 15.68
CA THR A 121 -20.37 2.74 16.35
C THR A 121 -19.24 3.41 15.56
N GLU A 122 -18.39 2.63 14.89
CA GLU A 122 -17.25 3.14 14.11
C GLU A 122 -17.69 3.71 12.75
N VAL A 123 -18.86 3.36 12.23
CA VAL A 123 -19.35 3.82 10.92
C VAL A 123 -20.51 4.82 11.00
N VAL A 124 -21.20 4.92 12.15
CA VAL A 124 -22.25 5.92 12.38
C VAL A 124 -21.84 6.86 13.50
N ALA A 125 -22.20 8.13 13.35
CA ALA A 125 -21.84 9.14 14.35
C ALA A 125 -22.73 9.15 15.58
N SER A 126 -23.96 8.66 15.44
CA SER A 126 -24.96 8.59 16.51
C SER A 126 -26.02 7.55 16.17
N GLY A 127 -26.67 7.01 17.18
CA GLY A 127 -27.77 6.07 17.01
C GLY A 127 -27.33 4.63 16.74
N ALA A 128 -26.06 4.27 17.01
CA ALA A 128 -25.66 2.87 17.05
C ALA A 128 -26.46 2.14 18.12
N ALA A 129 -26.90 0.92 17.82
CA ALA A 129 -27.69 0.10 18.74
C ALA A 129 -26.91 -0.27 20.00
N HIS A 130 -25.60 -0.48 19.85
CA HIS A 130 -24.69 -0.86 20.94
C HIS A 130 -23.40 -0.06 20.83
N ALA A 131 -22.82 0.32 21.98
CA ALA A 131 -21.52 0.98 22.01
C ALA A 131 -20.41 -0.07 21.85
N GLU A 132 -19.78 -0.11 20.70
CA GLU A 132 -18.67 -0.99 20.37
C GLU A 132 -17.53 -0.18 19.75
N GLY A 133 -16.40 -0.13 20.40
CA GLY A 133 -15.22 0.56 19.88
C GLY A 133 -15.26 2.08 20.01
N ILE A 134 -14.44 2.74 19.21
CA ILE A 134 -14.31 4.19 19.22
C ILE A 134 -15.47 4.89 18.53
N SER A 135 -15.68 6.14 18.93
CA SER A 135 -16.57 7.04 18.21
C SER A 135 -16.09 7.20 16.77
N PHE A 136 -16.73 6.60 15.87
CA PHE A 136 -16.64 6.48 14.43
C PHE A 136 -15.29 6.85 13.73
N LEU A 137 -15.06 6.20 12.58
CA LEU A 137 -13.92 6.45 11.70
C LEU A 137 -14.18 7.68 10.83
N SER A 138 -13.41 8.74 11.03
CA SER A 138 -13.63 10.05 10.40
C SER A 138 -13.63 10.02 8.86
N ALA A 139 -12.94 9.04 8.26
CA ALA A 139 -12.95 8.84 6.81
C ALA A 139 -14.30 8.33 6.25
N LEU A 140 -15.17 7.75 7.09
CA LEU A 140 -16.50 7.27 6.70
C LEU A 140 -17.61 8.27 7.01
N LYS A 141 -17.26 9.43 7.54
CA LYS A 141 -18.19 10.48 7.90
C LYS A 141 -17.75 11.83 7.36
N THR A 142 -18.64 12.46 6.62
CA THR A 142 -18.42 13.79 6.05
C THR A 142 -19.04 14.92 6.86
N ALA A 143 -19.42 14.64 8.10
CA ALA A 143 -19.68 15.59 9.19
C ALA A 143 -21.01 16.36 9.23
N THR A 144 -21.94 16.30 8.28
CA THR A 144 -23.06 17.26 8.33
C THR A 144 -24.45 16.71 8.08
N SER A 145 -24.62 15.53 7.52
CA SER A 145 -25.95 14.91 7.36
C SER A 145 -25.88 13.41 7.15
N GLU A 146 -26.89 12.69 7.58
CA GLU A 146 -27.04 11.24 7.34
C GLU A 146 -26.90 10.87 5.86
N THR A 147 -27.41 11.70 4.95
CA THR A 147 -27.34 11.47 3.50
C THR A 147 -25.89 11.52 2.98
N ASN A 148 -25.08 12.46 3.48
CA ASN A 148 -23.69 12.56 3.09
C ASN A 148 -22.87 11.42 3.71
N ASP A 149 -23.15 11.06 4.96
CA ASP A 149 -22.54 9.92 5.63
C ASP A 149 -22.88 8.60 4.93
N ASN A 150 -24.11 8.44 4.44
CA ASN A 150 -24.48 7.29 3.61
C ASN A 150 -23.61 7.20 2.37
N ASN A 151 -23.32 8.30 1.68
CA ASN A 151 -22.44 8.28 0.52
C ASN A 151 -21.00 7.92 0.88
N ALA A 152 -20.47 8.40 2.01
CA ALA A 152 -19.12 8.08 2.47
C ALA A 152 -18.96 6.59 2.86
N ARG A 153 -20.03 5.96 3.37
CA ARG A 153 -20.03 4.54 3.76
C ARG A 153 -20.20 3.57 2.59
N LYS A 154 -20.70 4.00 1.42
CA LYS A 154 -20.83 3.13 0.26
C LYS A 154 -19.52 2.43 -0.07
N ALA A 155 -19.59 1.15 -0.33
CA ALA A 155 -18.50 0.38 -0.88
C ALA A 155 -18.83 -0.04 -2.31
N TYR A 156 -17.83 -0.07 -3.16
CA TYR A 156 -17.97 -0.44 -4.56
C TYR A 156 -17.03 -1.60 -4.87
N ASN A 157 -17.44 -2.48 -5.77
CA ASN A 157 -16.49 -3.41 -6.36
C ASN A 157 -15.66 -2.70 -7.45
N THR A 158 -14.67 -3.37 -8.01
CA THR A 158 -13.78 -2.81 -9.06
C THR A 158 -14.51 -2.46 -10.36
N ALA A 159 -15.72 -2.97 -10.57
CA ALA A 159 -16.59 -2.62 -11.70
C ALA A 159 -17.46 -1.37 -11.43
N GLY A 160 -17.34 -0.75 -10.26
CA GLY A 160 -18.09 0.45 -9.87
C GLY A 160 -19.50 0.19 -9.34
N ASN A 161 -19.88 -1.08 -9.10
CA ASN A 161 -21.19 -1.42 -8.54
C ASN A 161 -21.16 -1.33 -7.02
N ALA A 162 -22.15 -0.63 -6.44
CA ALA A 162 -22.30 -0.55 -4.99
C ALA A 162 -22.65 -1.92 -4.39
N GLN A 163 -22.03 -2.25 -3.27
CA GLN A 163 -22.10 -3.54 -2.62
C GLN A 163 -22.55 -3.40 -1.16
N PHE A 164 -23.23 -4.43 -0.66
CA PHE A 164 -23.41 -4.62 0.77
C PHE A 164 -22.09 -5.09 1.39
N TRP A 165 -21.75 -4.60 2.59
CA TRP A 165 -20.60 -5.07 3.33
C TRP A 165 -20.86 -5.17 4.83
N TRP A 166 -20.27 -6.20 5.46
CA TRP A 166 -20.52 -6.57 6.84
C TRP A 166 -19.88 -5.63 7.84
N LEU A 167 -20.57 -5.44 8.97
CA LEU A 167 -20.05 -4.87 10.21
C LEU A 167 -19.95 -5.96 11.28
N ARG A 168 -19.11 -5.76 12.30
CA ARG A 168 -18.96 -6.75 13.39
C ARG A 168 -20.08 -6.70 14.44
N SER A 169 -20.93 -5.68 14.42
CA SER A 169 -22.01 -5.51 15.39
C SER A 169 -23.16 -6.48 15.15
N PRO A 170 -23.50 -7.35 16.11
CA PRO A 170 -24.73 -8.13 16.01
C PRO A 170 -25.94 -7.22 16.15
N ASP A 171 -27.02 -7.53 15.41
CA ASP A 171 -28.29 -6.81 15.44
C ASP A 171 -29.36 -7.57 16.22
N SER A 172 -29.36 -8.88 16.08
CA SER A 172 -30.28 -9.80 16.79
C SER A 172 -29.66 -11.19 16.84
N THR A 173 -30.32 -12.12 17.48
CA THR A 173 -29.87 -13.53 17.57
C THR A 173 -29.75 -14.26 16.24
N SER A 174 -30.06 -13.60 15.11
CA SER A 174 -29.95 -14.16 13.76
C SER A 174 -29.35 -13.20 12.73
N GLN A 175 -29.03 -11.97 13.15
CA GLN A 175 -28.60 -10.90 12.23
C GLN A 175 -27.37 -10.19 12.74
N PHE A 176 -26.50 -9.78 11.79
CA PHE A 176 -25.47 -8.78 11.98
C PHE A 176 -25.81 -7.48 11.25
N ARG A 177 -25.27 -6.38 11.70
CA ARG A 177 -25.31 -5.11 10.97
C ARG A 177 -24.50 -5.21 9.69
N CYS A 178 -24.95 -4.55 8.66
CA CYS A 178 -24.23 -4.33 7.42
C CYS A 178 -24.51 -2.94 6.88
N VAL A 179 -23.62 -2.43 6.03
CA VAL A 179 -23.87 -1.24 5.22
C VAL A 179 -24.47 -1.69 3.90
N GLY A 180 -25.66 -1.23 3.59
CA GLY A 180 -26.34 -1.50 2.33
C GLY A 180 -25.69 -0.77 1.14
N ASN A 181 -26.08 -1.13 -0.07
CA ASN A 181 -25.61 -0.48 -1.30
C ASN A 181 -25.95 1.02 -1.38
N GLY A 182 -26.96 1.47 -0.65
CA GLY A 182 -27.30 2.89 -0.46
C GLY A 182 -26.44 3.61 0.60
N GLY A 183 -25.64 2.88 1.37
CA GLY A 183 -24.82 3.41 2.47
C GLY A 183 -25.50 3.44 3.85
N SER A 184 -26.78 3.09 3.93
CA SER A 184 -27.51 2.96 5.21
C SER A 184 -27.07 1.72 5.97
N VAL A 185 -26.97 1.82 7.30
CA VAL A 185 -26.71 0.68 8.18
C VAL A 185 -28.02 -0.03 8.47
N ILE A 186 -28.07 -1.33 8.24
CA ILE A 186 -29.25 -2.19 8.41
C ILE A 186 -28.85 -3.52 9.04
N GLY A 187 -29.82 -4.22 9.67
CA GLY A 187 -29.67 -5.62 10.06
C GLY A 187 -29.84 -6.55 8.87
N SER A 188 -29.07 -7.63 8.85
CA SER A 188 -29.16 -8.65 7.79
C SER A 188 -28.82 -10.03 8.32
N ASN A 189 -29.44 -11.05 7.71
CA ASN A 189 -29.27 -12.44 8.07
C ASN A 189 -27.80 -12.87 7.98
N ALA A 190 -27.27 -13.45 9.06
CA ALA A 190 -25.86 -13.81 9.21
C ALA A 190 -25.35 -14.83 8.18
N THR A 191 -26.23 -15.58 7.55
CA THR A 191 -25.87 -16.60 6.53
C THR A 191 -25.69 -16.02 5.13
N TYR A 192 -26.01 -14.76 4.91
CA TYR A 192 -25.82 -14.13 3.58
C TYR A 192 -24.34 -13.89 3.27
N GLY A 193 -23.98 -14.05 2.02
CA GLY A 193 -22.64 -13.75 1.52
C GLY A 193 -22.52 -12.30 1.07
N TYR A 194 -22.26 -11.38 1.99
CA TYR A 194 -21.96 -9.98 1.65
C TYR A 194 -20.46 -9.72 1.59
N SER A 195 -20.10 -8.56 1.08
CA SER A 195 -18.70 -8.22 0.89
C SER A 195 -17.93 -8.08 2.19
N VAL A 196 -16.70 -8.54 2.16
CA VAL A 196 -15.72 -8.41 3.23
C VAL A 196 -14.93 -7.12 3.00
N ARG A 197 -15.03 -6.18 3.95
CA ARG A 197 -14.30 -4.91 3.93
C ARG A 197 -13.64 -4.67 5.29
N PRO A 198 -12.52 -5.36 5.58
CA PRO A 198 -11.92 -5.34 6.89
C PRO A 198 -11.11 -4.05 7.13
N LEU A 199 -10.94 -3.73 8.40
CA LEU A 199 -9.91 -2.85 8.90
C LEU A 199 -8.64 -3.66 9.14
N TYR A 200 -7.51 -3.08 8.76
CA TYR A 200 -6.18 -3.58 9.08
C TYR A 200 -5.52 -2.62 10.05
N SER A 201 -5.02 -3.16 11.13
CA SER A 201 -4.25 -2.43 12.14
C SER A 201 -2.78 -2.50 11.79
N VAL A 202 -2.22 -1.40 11.32
CA VAL A 202 -0.87 -1.31 10.75
C VAL A 202 0.05 -0.53 11.69
N ALA A 203 1.30 -0.95 11.80
CA ALA A 203 2.32 -0.26 12.58
C ALA A 203 2.45 1.22 12.14
N PRO A 204 2.37 2.20 13.07
CA PRO A 204 2.32 3.62 12.72
C PRO A 204 3.61 4.13 12.09
N ALA A 205 4.74 3.46 12.38
CA ALA A 205 6.05 3.76 11.80
C ALA A 205 6.26 3.17 10.39
N THR A 206 5.27 2.46 9.82
CA THR A 206 5.39 1.91 8.47
C THR A 206 5.63 3.03 7.47
N LEU A 207 6.66 2.87 6.64
CA LEU A 207 7.08 3.87 5.68
C LEU A 207 6.08 3.99 4.53
N VAL A 208 5.91 5.21 4.05
CA VAL A 208 5.13 5.52 2.85
C VAL A 208 5.96 6.36 1.89
N SER A 209 5.64 6.32 0.60
CA SER A 209 6.28 7.18 -0.39
C SER A 209 5.99 8.65 -0.13
N ASP A 210 6.81 9.54 -0.67
CA ASP A 210 6.66 10.98 -0.48
C ASP A 210 5.28 11.48 -0.95
N ALA A 211 4.67 12.38 -0.18
CA ALA A 211 3.36 12.97 -0.44
C ALA A 211 3.32 13.90 -1.67
N GLY A 212 4.46 14.24 -2.24
CA GLY A 212 4.54 14.94 -3.53
C GLY A 212 4.28 14.05 -4.75
N ALA A 213 4.17 12.73 -4.55
CA ALA A 213 3.80 11.80 -5.59
C ALA A 213 2.27 11.81 -5.78
N GLU A 214 1.78 11.73 -7.02
CA GLU A 214 0.35 11.57 -7.32
C GLU A 214 -0.26 10.32 -6.64
N THR A 215 0.59 9.34 -6.32
CA THR A 215 0.20 8.08 -5.71
C THR A 215 1.11 7.78 -4.52
N ILE A 216 0.53 7.59 -3.33
CA ILE A 216 1.26 7.24 -2.12
C ILE A 216 1.28 5.72 -2.00
N TYR A 217 2.47 5.13 -1.94
CA TYR A 217 2.67 3.69 -1.72
C TYR A 217 3.03 3.41 -0.27
N LEU A 218 2.45 2.34 0.26
CA LEU A 218 2.82 1.75 1.54
C LEU A 218 3.95 0.75 1.30
N PHE A 219 5.02 0.85 2.08
CA PHE A 219 6.18 -0.05 2.02
C PHE A 219 6.20 -0.96 3.26
N PRO A 220 5.59 -2.15 3.18
CA PRO A 220 5.53 -3.07 4.32
C PRO A 220 6.87 -3.74 4.63
N ASP A 221 7.80 -3.74 3.69
CA ASP A 221 9.12 -4.35 3.82
C ASP A 221 10.17 -3.40 3.25
N GLU A 222 11.36 -3.33 3.85
CA GLU A 222 12.51 -2.62 3.29
C GLU A 222 12.95 -3.20 1.92
N ALA A 223 12.54 -4.45 1.63
CA ALA A 223 12.74 -5.09 0.34
C ALA A 223 11.64 -4.78 -0.70
N THR A 224 10.57 -4.03 -0.37
CA THR A 224 9.55 -3.65 -1.36
C THR A 224 10.08 -2.56 -2.27
N PRO A 225 9.64 -2.55 -3.54
CA PRO A 225 10.49 -2.07 -4.61
C PRO A 225 10.91 -0.64 -4.36
N TYR A 226 12.16 -0.48 -4.04
CA TYR A 226 12.82 0.80 -4.22
C TYR A 226 12.43 1.32 -5.59
N ARG A 227 12.15 2.61 -5.70
CA ARG A 227 12.04 3.23 -7.01
C ARG A 227 13.42 3.15 -7.64
N GLU A 228 13.48 2.45 -8.75
CA GLU A 228 14.71 2.35 -9.51
C GLU A 228 14.73 3.48 -10.53
N LEU A 229 15.83 4.22 -10.53
CA LEU A 229 16.20 5.11 -11.62
C LEU A 229 17.17 4.31 -12.48
N ASP A 230 16.78 3.95 -13.69
CA ASP A 230 17.64 3.35 -14.69
C ASP A 230 17.60 4.27 -15.93
N VAL A 231 18.65 5.06 -16.07
CA VAL A 231 18.75 6.06 -17.11
C VAL A 231 20.00 5.78 -17.94
N GLU A 232 19.82 5.72 -19.25
CA GLU A 232 20.89 5.55 -20.22
C GLU A 232 20.86 6.73 -21.18
N ILE A 233 21.96 7.48 -21.26
CA ILE A 233 22.05 8.75 -21.98
C ILE A 233 23.27 8.73 -22.92
N GLY A 234 23.05 9.03 -24.19
CA GLY A 234 24.13 9.38 -25.12
C GLY A 234 24.67 10.78 -24.81
N MET A 235 25.98 10.88 -24.62
CA MET A 235 26.65 12.11 -24.17
C MET A 235 27.30 12.89 -25.31
N GLY A 236 27.35 12.35 -26.54
CA GLY A 236 27.94 12.99 -27.70
C GLY A 236 28.94 12.11 -28.44
N GLU A 237 29.43 12.62 -29.54
CA GLU A 237 30.32 11.91 -30.48
C GLU A 237 31.73 12.49 -30.51
N SER A 238 32.70 11.67 -30.85
CA SER A 238 34.09 12.06 -31.08
C SER A 238 34.67 11.34 -32.29
N ALA A 239 35.38 12.05 -33.16
CA ALA A 239 36.12 11.45 -34.26
C ALA A 239 37.37 10.68 -33.77
N LYS A 240 37.92 11.09 -32.62
CA LYS A 240 39.07 10.45 -31.98
C LYS A 240 38.56 9.56 -30.81
N ARG A 241 39.32 8.51 -30.50
CA ARG A 241 38.94 7.57 -29.44
C ARG A 241 39.02 8.23 -28.08
N PRO A 242 37.95 8.27 -27.30
CA PRO A 242 38.00 8.61 -25.88
C PRO A 242 38.77 7.56 -25.10
N LYS A 243 39.84 7.96 -24.40
CA LYS A 243 40.63 7.10 -23.54
C LYS A 243 40.16 7.10 -22.11
N LYS A 244 39.80 8.30 -21.65
CA LYS A 244 39.34 8.51 -20.28
C LYS A 244 38.21 9.52 -20.28
N ALA A 245 37.35 9.42 -19.29
CA ALA A 245 36.33 10.43 -19.03
C ALA A 245 36.16 10.62 -17.53
N ARG A 246 35.89 11.86 -17.14
CA ARG A 246 35.37 12.16 -15.81
C ARG A 246 33.87 12.34 -15.89
N VAL A 247 33.13 11.53 -15.15
CA VAL A 247 31.67 11.64 -15.08
C VAL A 247 31.29 12.51 -13.89
N VAL A 248 30.69 13.67 -14.17
CA VAL A 248 30.23 14.62 -13.16
C VAL A 248 28.74 14.48 -13.02
N THR A 249 28.27 13.97 -11.91
CA THR A 249 26.84 13.86 -11.55
C THR A 249 26.70 13.78 -10.05
N THR A 250 25.58 14.24 -9.52
CA THR A 250 25.23 14.10 -8.09
C THR A 250 23.99 13.24 -7.98
N ILE A 251 24.07 12.17 -7.19
CA ILE A 251 22.96 11.29 -6.88
C ILE A 251 22.56 11.52 -5.43
N THR A 252 21.30 11.86 -5.20
CA THR A 252 20.74 12.11 -3.87
C THR A 252 19.61 11.15 -3.56
N LYS A 253 19.37 10.93 -2.27
CA LYS A 253 18.31 10.04 -1.75
C LYS A 253 18.43 8.57 -2.19
N ALA A 254 19.51 8.15 -2.81
CA ALA A 254 19.74 6.76 -3.17
C ALA A 254 20.34 5.98 -2.00
N THR A 255 19.84 4.78 -1.75
CA THR A 255 20.41 3.79 -0.82
C THR A 255 21.47 2.94 -1.50
N GLU A 256 21.30 2.69 -2.78
CA GLU A 256 22.25 2.05 -3.69
C GLU A 256 22.32 2.82 -4.99
N PHE A 257 23.48 2.94 -5.56
CA PHE A 257 23.63 3.46 -6.92
C PHE A 257 24.86 2.89 -7.63
N SER A 258 24.80 2.89 -8.95
CA SER A 258 25.96 2.63 -9.80
C SER A 258 25.98 3.58 -10.99
N ILE A 259 27.16 3.99 -11.39
CA ILE A 259 27.36 4.78 -12.60
C ILE A 259 28.27 3.96 -13.51
N LYS A 260 27.91 3.89 -14.78
CA LYS A 260 28.71 3.27 -15.83
C LYS A 260 28.89 4.24 -16.97
N ALA A 261 30.04 4.20 -17.60
CA ALA A 261 30.33 4.99 -18.79
C ALA A 261 30.85 4.08 -19.92
N THR A 262 30.64 4.50 -21.14
CA THR A 262 31.14 3.82 -22.35
C THR A 262 31.67 4.82 -23.36
N ASN A 263 32.62 4.38 -24.22
CA ASN A 263 33.10 5.14 -25.35
C ASN A 263 32.59 4.63 -26.70
N ASN A 264 31.75 3.61 -26.70
CA ASN A 264 31.14 3.02 -27.91
C ASN A 264 29.61 2.84 -27.74
N TYR A 265 28.93 3.88 -27.29
CA TYR A 265 27.50 3.84 -26.98
C TYR A 265 26.60 3.42 -28.13
N GLY A 266 26.92 3.87 -29.37
CA GLY A 266 26.15 3.51 -30.57
C GLY A 266 26.38 2.09 -31.09
N ASP A 267 27.27 1.31 -30.49
CA ASP A 267 27.48 -0.08 -30.90
C ASP A 267 26.35 -0.98 -30.41
N ALA A 268 26.10 -2.09 -31.11
CA ALA A 268 25.06 -3.06 -30.72
C ALA A 268 25.30 -3.67 -29.34
N ASN A 269 26.57 -3.74 -28.91
CA ASN A 269 26.95 -4.22 -27.56
C ASN A 269 28.00 -3.27 -26.98
N PRO A 270 27.59 -2.14 -26.37
CA PRO A 270 28.51 -1.20 -25.74
C PRO A 270 29.28 -1.85 -24.59
N VAL A 271 30.55 -1.48 -24.45
CA VAL A 271 31.37 -1.92 -23.29
C VAL A 271 31.24 -0.88 -22.18
N TRP A 272 30.62 -1.27 -21.09
CA TRP A 272 30.34 -0.40 -19.95
C TRP A 272 31.39 -0.56 -18.84
N GLU A 273 32.03 0.54 -18.46
CA GLU A 273 32.98 0.61 -17.35
C GLU A 273 32.32 1.25 -16.13
N THR A 274 32.47 0.66 -14.95
CA THR A 274 31.94 1.23 -13.70
C THR A 274 32.82 2.40 -13.25
N VAL A 275 32.21 3.47 -12.82
CA VAL A 275 32.89 4.69 -12.33
C VAL A 275 32.15 5.24 -11.10
N ALA A 276 32.90 5.85 -10.16
CA ALA A 276 32.30 6.63 -9.08
C ALA A 276 31.89 8.03 -9.57
N ALA A 277 30.95 8.67 -8.87
CA ALA A 277 30.58 10.05 -9.17
C ALA A 277 31.82 10.96 -9.00
N ASP A 278 32.00 11.89 -9.93
CA ASP A 278 33.13 12.82 -9.99
C ASP A 278 34.52 12.17 -10.14
N ASP A 279 34.58 10.88 -10.47
CA ASP A 279 35.81 10.13 -10.67
C ASP A 279 36.10 9.92 -12.17
N VAL A 280 37.31 9.45 -12.46
CA VAL A 280 37.81 9.23 -13.81
C VAL A 280 37.70 7.75 -14.20
N VAL A 281 36.99 7.47 -15.27
CA VAL A 281 36.99 6.15 -15.90
C VAL A 281 38.06 6.08 -16.98
N THR A 282 38.75 4.94 -17.06
CA THR A 282 39.64 4.61 -18.19
C THR A 282 38.93 3.56 -19.04
N PHE A 283 38.69 3.88 -20.31
CA PHE A 283 38.01 2.96 -21.22
C PHE A 283 38.95 1.84 -21.69
N THR A 284 38.57 0.61 -21.44
CA THR A 284 39.29 -0.58 -21.94
C THR A 284 38.97 -0.87 -23.41
N ASN A 285 37.80 -0.45 -23.87
CA ASN A 285 37.41 -0.68 -25.27
C ASN A 285 38.23 0.15 -26.25
N THR A 286 38.83 -0.54 -27.21
CA THR A 286 39.71 0.03 -28.25
C THR A 286 39.10 -0.07 -29.66
N THR A 287 37.90 -0.63 -29.81
CA THR A 287 37.25 -0.89 -31.08
C THR A 287 35.84 -0.29 -31.08
N LYS A 288 35.40 0.12 -32.27
CA LYS A 288 34.02 0.51 -32.53
C LYS A 288 33.54 -0.18 -33.82
N THR A 289 32.23 -0.37 -33.93
CA THR A 289 31.65 -1.11 -35.05
C THR A 289 31.49 -0.23 -36.28
N THR A 290 31.01 1.00 -36.11
CA THR A 290 30.79 1.96 -37.24
C THR A 290 30.84 3.40 -36.73
N GLY A 291 31.05 4.36 -37.64
CA GLY A 291 30.87 5.79 -37.37
C GLY A 291 31.93 6.40 -36.42
N ASN A 292 31.54 7.49 -35.78
CA ASN A 292 32.31 8.15 -34.72
C ASN A 292 32.24 7.36 -33.40
N TRP A 293 33.19 7.64 -32.53
CA TRP A 293 33.07 7.17 -31.13
C TRP A 293 31.93 7.91 -30.46
N GLU A 294 31.07 7.17 -29.81
CA GLU A 294 29.95 7.73 -29.06
C GLU A 294 30.15 7.46 -27.56
N LEU A 295 29.97 8.51 -26.76
CA LEU A 295 30.04 8.45 -25.33
C LEU A 295 28.65 8.22 -24.76
N GLY A 296 28.55 7.40 -23.73
CA GLY A 296 27.31 7.18 -23.01
C GLY A 296 27.52 7.04 -21.50
N VAL A 297 26.52 7.38 -20.76
CA VAL A 297 26.44 7.20 -19.28
C VAL A 297 25.19 6.44 -18.96
N LYS A 298 25.34 5.47 -18.08
CA LYS A 298 24.23 4.72 -17.48
C LYS A 298 24.26 4.95 -15.97
N ILE A 299 23.13 5.41 -15.41
CA ILE A 299 22.94 5.63 -14.00
C ILE A 299 21.84 4.71 -13.52
N TYR A 300 22.19 3.84 -12.59
CA TYR A 300 21.23 3.07 -11.81
C TYR A 300 21.24 3.61 -10.40
N ALA A 301 20.09 3.88 -9.85
CA ALA A 301 19.93 4.25 -8.46
C ALA A 301 18.68 3.61 -7.87
N LYS A 302 18.79 3.18 -6.63
CA LYS A 302 17.74 2.51 -5.87
C LYS A 302 17.46 3.32 -4.61
N SER A 303 16.18 3.62 -4.34
CA SER A 303 15.81 4.45 -3.21
C SER A 303 14.41 4.12 -2.69
N GLN A 304 14.19 4.25 -1.40
CA GLN A 304 12.85 4.22 -0.79
C GLN A 304 12.07 5.50 -1.13
N ASP A 305 12.78 6.62 -1.24
CA ASP A 305 12.28 7.88 -1.78
C ASP A 305 12.60 7.95 -3.29
N LYS A 306 12.08 8.95 -3.98
CA LYS A 306 12.47 9.19 -5.37
C LYS A 306 13.96 9.54 -5.44
N ALA A 307 14.80 8.62 -5.96
CA ALA A 307 16.19 8.93 -6.25
C ALA A 307 16.26 10.05 -7.29
N GLU A 308 17.14 11.01 -7.07
CA GLU A 308 17.36 12.13 -7.96
C GLU A 308 18.82 12.09 -8.42
N ALA A 309 19.04 12.23 -9.71
CA ALA A 309 20.36 12.44 -10.29
C ALA A 309 20.37 13.76 -11.02
N THR A 310 21.43 14.53 -10.88
CA THR A 310 21.67 15.67 -11.77
C THR A 310 21.97 15.16 -13.18
N GLU A 311 21.63 15.91 -14.22
CA GLU A 311 22.02 15.60 -15.58
C GLU A 311 23.55 15.36 -15.62
N PRO A 312 24.01 14.20 -16.13
CA PRO A 312 25.43 13.89 -16.12
C PRO A 312 26.17 14.75 -17.17
N ALA A 313 27.37 15.15 -16.83
CA ALA A 313 28.31 15.76 -17.76
C ALA A 313 29.57 14.91 -17.86
N MET A 314 30.25 14.93 -19.00
CA MET A 314 31.52 14.23 -19.19
C MET A 314 32.61 15.18 -19.63
N ILE A 315 33.76 15.08 -18.98
CA ILE A 315 35.02 15.69 -19.42
C ILE A 315 35.88 14.57 -19.98
N VAL A 316 36.32 14.70 -21.22
CA VAL A 316 36.90 13.59 -22.00
C VAL A 316 38.35 13.87 -22.40
N GLU A 317 39.22 12.89 -22.21
CA GLU A 317 40.58 12.82 -22.82
C GLU A 317 40.52 11.87 -24.03
N VAL A 318 40.93 12.35 -25.17
CA VAL A 318 40.94 11.58 -26.45
C VAL A 318 42.36 11.19 -26.87
N ASP A 319 42.46 10.25 -27.80
CA ASP A 319 43.73 9.94 -28.47
C ASP A 319 44.26 11.18 -29.23
N ASP A 320 45.58 11.36 -29.32
CA ASP A 320 46.23 12.43 -30.07
C ASP A 320 46.00 12.32 -31.59
#